data_8d9f224cfe49096046d33f50cc1d6f51
#
_entry.id   8d9f224cfe49096046d33f50cc1d6f51
#
_cell.length_a   1.000
_cell.length_b   1.000
_cell.length_c   1.000
_cell.angle_alpha   90.00
_cell.angle_beta   90.00
_cell.angle_gamma   90.00
#
_symmetry.space_group_name_H-M   'P 1'
#
loop_
_entity.id
_entity.type
_entity.pdbx_description
1 polymer ?
#
loop_
_entity_poly.entity_id
_entity_poly.type
_entity_poly.pdbx_seq_one_letter_code
_entity_poly.pdbx_strand_id
1 'polypeptide(L)'
;MTEFLMYNKIIQLTTKGSAMFKKFLNLIWQYIRKLDKTLFIAVCGVSAFSVLMMYSIVRNGITSESHSNMYKIQFVCLCVGAFAALVLSALDYHKFTKLWFLYAPAAIGLTLLTFTSLAYRPVDGADDVAWIDLGFTTFQPSEVLKIAFIMTFALHLSKVGEKINNIGNVALLCIHGAVPTLIVVKQGDDGTALIFFSMFLCMIFAAGISWKYILPCVVAAPIAIWVLWDKIMLPHQKLRFLVLFEEEPMSNPEFAAIAYQQYWGKLALGSGQLFGKGLFAEEYVSVPEVQNDFIFTYVGQCFGFIGCIALVAALAFICLKILVNSRIAKDDLGKYICIGVFSMMFIHCVLNLGMVLGVMPVIGVPLPFVSQGGSSMASMFVCIGLVMSTYSHSEKNYRVFYDAN
;
A
#
# COMPACT_ATOMS: atom_id res chain seq x y z
N MET A 1 50.85 43.56 1.56
CA MET A 1 51.05 42.09 1.43
C MET A 1 49.89 41.31 2.05
N THR A 2 49.35 41.69 3.17
CA THR A 2 48.19 41.05 3.85
C THR A 2 46.87 41.16 3.05
N GLU A 3 46.56 42.30 2.46
CA GLU A 3 45.34 42.47 1.66
C GLU A 3 45.33 41.63 0.38
N PHE A 4 46.46 41.48 -0.28
CA PHE A 4 46.61 40.64 -1.49
C PHE A 4 46.42 39.14 -1.19
N LEU A 5 46.89 38.69 -0.01
CA LEU A 5 46.69 37.33 0.47
C LEU A 5 45.23 37.05 0.85
N MET A 6 44.55 38.04 1.41
CA MET A 6 43.12 37.95 1.75
C MET A 6 42.25 37.93 0.48
N TYR A 7 42.55 38.75 -0.51
CA TYR A 7 41.85 38.76 -1.79
C TYR A 7 41.98 37.43 -2.57
N ASN A 8 43.18 36.86 -2.64
CA ASN A 8 43.41 35.56 -3.24
C ASN A 8 42.70 34.42 -2.51
N LYS A 9 42.59 34.50 -1.17
CA LYS A 9 41.86 33.50 -0.37
C LYS A 9 40.34 33.57 -0.61
N ILE A 10 39.79 34.78 -0.79
CA ILE A 10 38.37 34.98 -1.14
C ILE A 10 38.08 34.44 -2.54
N ILE A 11 38.93 34.70 -3.52
CA ILE A 11 38.78 34.18 -4.89
C ILE A 11 38.86 32.62 -4.88
N GLN A 12 39.77 32.02 -4.13
CA GLN A 12 39.85 30.57 -4.00
C GLN A 12 38.63 29.97 -3.33
N LEU A 13 38.04 30.62 -2.33
CA LEU A 13 36.83 30.16 -1.66
C LEU A 13 35.60 30.26 -2.58
N THR A 14 35.47 31.35 -3.35
CA THR A 14 34.37 31.53 -4.29
C THR A 14 34.47 30.56 -5.48
N THR A 15 35.67 30.32 -6.01
CA THR A 15 35.86 29.33 -7.11
C THR A 15 35.64 27.89 -6.62
N LYS A 16 36.10 27.52 -5.40
CA LYS A 16 35.78 26.22 -4.79
C LYS A 16 34.26 26.03 -4.54
N GLY A 17 33.60 27.11 -4.05
CA GLY A 17 32.16 27.12 -3.83
C GLY A 17 31.37 26.89 -5.15
N SER A 18 31.76 27.59 -6.23
CA SER A 18 31.12 27.46 -7.55
C SER A 18 31.34 26.05 -8.16
N ALA A 19 32.54 25.48 -7.98
CA ALA A 19 32.85 24.13 -8.44
C ALA A 19 32.07 23.06 -7.66
N MET A 20 31.95 23.22 -6.33
CA MET A 20 31.13 22.36 -5.48
C MET A 20 29.65 22.43 -5.88
N PHE A 21 29.13 23.63 -6.11
CA PHE A 21 27.75 23.85 -6.53
C PHE A 21 27.46 23.20 -7.90
N LYS A 22 28.35 23.37 -8.89
CA LYS A 22 28.24 22.69 -10.20
C LYS A 22 28.27 21.15 -10.04
N LYS A 23 29.15 20.63 -9.20
CA LYS A 23 29.20 19.18 -8.91
C LYS A 23 27.91 18.68 -8.28
N PHE A 24 27.35 19.44 -7.36
CA PHE A 24 26.06 19.12 -6.72
C PHE A 24 24.91 19.16 -7.72
N LEU A 25 24.82 20.19 -8.57
CA LEU A 25 23.82 20.26 -9.64
C LEU A 25 23.94 19.11 -10.63
N ASN A 26 25.14 18.72 -11.01
CA ASN A 26 25.38 17.57 -11.90
C ASN A 26 24.96 16.27 -11.23
N LEU A 27 25.18 16.10 -9.92
CA LEU A 27 24.72 14.92 -9.16
C LEU A 27 23.19 14.83 -9.13
N ILE A 28 22.52 15.94 -8.85
CA ILE A 28 21.06 16.03 -8.88
C ILE A 28 20.52 15.70 -10.28
N TRP A 29 21.16 16.28 -11.33
CA TRP A 29 20.75 16.04 -12.70
C TRP A 29 20.91 14.57 -13.11
N GLN A 30 22.02 13.93 -12.74
CA GLN A 30 22.24 12.51 -12.98
C GLN A 30 21.20 11.65 -12.23
N TYR A 31 20.88 12.00 -10.98
CA TYR A 31 19.84 11.34 -10.21
C TYR A 31 18.47 11.48 -10.88
N ILE A 32 18.05 12.70 -11.26
CA ILE A 32 16.77 12.94 -11.94
C ILE A 32 16.67 12.16 -13.26
N ARG A 33 17.77 11.96 -13.98
CA ARG A 33 17.79 11.17 -15.21
C ARG A 33 17.53 9.68 -14.95
N LYS A 34 18.01 9.15 -13.84
CA LYS A 34 17.83 7.74 -13.44
C LYS A 34 16.51 7.44 -12.77
N LEU A 35 15.77 8.46 -12.36
CA LEU A 35 14.49 8.31 -11.65
C LEU A 35 13.39 7.79 -12.57
N ASP A 36 12.56 6.87 -12.10
CA ASP A 36 11.30 6.51 -12.76
C ASP A 36 10.26 7.62 -12.58
N LYS A 37 10.38 8.65 -13.41
CA LYS A 37 9.50 9.84 -13.35
C LYS A 37 8.05 9.48 -13.60
N THR A 38 7.80 8.51 -14.45
CA THR A 38 6.44 8.12 -14.83
C THR A 38 5.70 7.51 -13.66
N LEU A 39 6.36 6.60 -12.92
CA LEU A 39 5.79 6.03 -11.71
C LEU A 39 5.59 7.10 -10.63
N PHE A 40 6.61 7.93 -10.39
CA PHE A 40 6.56 8.97 -9.36
C PHE A 40 5.45 10.00 -9.62
N ILE A 41 5.34 10.52 -10.84
CA ILE A 41 4.30 11.47 -11.23
C ILE A 41 2.90 10.85 -11.09
N ALA A 42 2.72 9.59 -11.52
CA ALA A 42 1.45 8.91 -11.41
C ALA A 42 1.00 8.76 -9.94
N VAL A 43 1.91 8.33 -9.06
CA VAL A 43 1.63 8.19 -7.62
C VAL A 43 1.32 9.53 -6.97
N CYS A 44 2.14 10.56 -7.22
CA CYS A 44 1.88 11.90 -6.72
C CYS A 44 0.56 12.48 -7.24
N GLY A 45 0.21 12.23 -8.51
CA GLY A 45 -1.05 12.66 -9.11
C GLY A 45 -2.27 12.04 -8.44
N VAL A 46 -2.27 10.72 -8.22
CA VAL A 46 -3.35 10.02 -7.50
C VAL A 46 -3.43 10.48 -6.05
N SER A 47 -2.28 10.69 -5.37
CA SER A 47 -2.28 11.20 -3.99
C SER A 47 -2.76 12.65 -3.89
N ALA A 48 -2.43 13.51 -4.86
CA ALA A 48 -2.94 14.88 -4.93
C ALA A 48 -4.48 14.89 -5.18
N PHE A 49 -4.96 13.98 -6.02
CA PHE A 49 -6.40 13.75 -6.20
C PHE A 49 -7.06 13.34 -4.89
N SER A 50 -6.43 12.46 -4.09
CA SER A 50 -6.93 12.12 -2.74
C SER A 50 -7.07 13.35 -1.84
N VAL A 51 -6.07 14.25 -1.81
CA VAL A 51 -6.15 15.50 -1.02
C VAL A 51 -7.35 16.35 -1.45
N LEU A 52 -7.61 16.43 -2.77
CA LEU A 52 -8.77 17.13 -3.32
C LEU A 52 -10.08 16.49 -2.86
N MET A 53 -10.18 15.14 -2.84
CA MET A 53 -11.34 14.43 -2.35
C MET A 53 -11.58 14.71 -0.86
N MET A 54 -10.53 14.63 -0.03
CA MET A 54 -10.61 14.93 1.40
C MET A 54 -11.06 16.38 1.65
N TYR A 55 -10.53 17.33 0.87
CA TYR A 55 -10.97 18.73 0.94
C TYR A 55 -12.44 18.90 0.60
N SER A 56 -12.91 18.23 -0.45
CA SER A 56 -14.31 18.25 -0.87
C SER A 56 -15.25 17.66 0.20
N ILE A 57 -14.89 16.51 0.79
CA ILE A 57 -15.65 15.86 1.86
C ILE A 57 -15.80 16.78 3.08
N VAL A 58 -14.70 17.44 3.51
CA VAL A 58 -14.74 18.39 4.64
C VAL A 58 -15.60 19.60 4.31
N ARG A 59 -15.43 20.18 3.13
CA ARG A 59 -16.17 21.39 2.72
C ARG A 59 -17.66 21.14 2.60
N ASN A 60 -18.07 19.96 2.19
CA ASN A 60 -19.48 19.57 2.04
C ASN A 60 -20.08 19.09 3.37
N GLY A 61 -19.35 19.11 4.49
CA GLY A 61 -19.86 18.72 5.81
C GLY A 61 -20.27 17.24 5.91
N ILE A 62 -19.70 16.37 5.09
CA ILE A 62 -20.08 14.93 5.04
C ILE A 62 -19.50 14.18 6.25
N THR A 63 -18.39 14.68 6.83
CA THR A 63 -17.76 14.09 8.01
C THR A 63 -17.97 14.93 9.26
N SER A 64 -17.80 14.32 10.44
CA SER A 64 -17.84 15.01 11.72
C SER A 64 -16.77 16.10 11.86
N GLU A 65 -16.99 17.07 12.74
CA GLU A 65 -16.04 18.18 13.01
C GLU A 65 -14.64 17.67 13.42
N SER A 66 -14.56 16.52 14.07
CA SER A 66 -13.29 15.88 14.44
C SER A 66 -12.37 15.60 13.24
N HIS A 67 -12.91 15.49 12.04
CA HIS A 67 -12.17 15.22 10.81
C HIS A 67 -11.91 16.47 9.95
N SER A 68 -12.16 17.67 10.45
CA SER A 68 -12.03 18.94 9.71
C SER A 68 -10.62 19.19 9.13
N ASN A 69 -9.57 18.60 9.70
CA ASN A 69 -8.19 18.76 9.27
C ASN A 69 -7.65 17.61 8.41
N MET A 70 -8.46 16.61 8.04
CA MET A 70 -7.97 15.41 7.36
C MET A 70 -7.27 15.69 6.03
N TYR A 71 -7.73 16.66 5.22
CA TYR A 71 -7.07 17.06 3.97
C TYR A 71 -5.67 17.66 4.19
N LYS A 72 -5.46 18.38 5.32
CA LYS A 72 -4.16 18.94 5.68
C LYS A 72 -3.20 17.81 6.06
N ILE A 73 -3.67 16.86 6.87
CA ILE A 73 -2.89 15.68 7.26
C ILE A 73 -2.53 14.87 6.01
N GLN A 74 -3.49 14.64 5.11
CA GLN A 74 -3.28 13.92 3.86
C GLN A 74 -2.23 14.63 2.98
N PHE A 75 -2.29 15.97 2.88
CA PHE A 75 -1.29 16.75 2.14
C PHE A 75 0.12 16.66 2.77
N VAL A 76 0.23 16.73 4.08
CA VAL A 76 1.51 16.55 4.77
C VAL A 76 2.05 15.14 4.53
N CYS A 77 1.20 14.11 4.61
CA CYS A 77 1.59 12.72 4.34
C CYS A 77 2.04 12.53 2.88
N LEU A 78 1.38 13.19 1.91
CA LEU A 78 1.84 13.23 0.52
C LEU A 78 3.24 13.84 0.41
N CYS A 79 3.47 15.01 0.99
CA CYS A 79 4.76 15.69 0.91
C CYS A 79 5.88 14.88 1.57
N VAL A 80 5.66 14.40 2.78
CA VAL A 80 6.64 13.59 3.53
C VAL A 80 6.87 12.25 2.84
N GLY A 81 5.81 11.59 2.37
CA GLY A 81 5.89 10.33 1.64
C GLY A 81 6.65 10.47 0.33
N ALA A 82 6.32 11.49 -0.48
CA ALA A 82 7.02 11.78 -1.74
C ALA A 82 8.50 12.07 -1.52
N PHE A 83 8.83 12.84 -0.48
CA PHE A 83 10.22 13.09 -0.08
C PHE A 83 10.93 11.79 0.33
N ALA A 84 10.30 10.97 1.17
CA ALA A 84 10.85 9.67 1.57
C ALA A 84 11.08 8.75 0.36
N ALA A 85 10.14 8.68 -0.59
CA ALA A 85 10.29 7.90 -1.82
C ALA A 85 11.49 8.38 -2.65
N LEU A 86 11.70 9.70 -2.78
CA LEU A 86 12.85 10.25 -3.49
C LEU A 86 14.17 9.92 -2.79
N VAL A 87 14.23 10.05 -1.46
CA VAL A 87 15.43 9.69 -0.69
C VAL A 87 15.75 8.19 -0.84
N LEU A 88 14.74 7.33 -0.69
CA LEU A 88 14.91 5.88 -0.83
C LEU A 88 15.33 5.47 -2.24
N SER A 89 14.80 6.13 -3.27
CA SER A 89 15.17 5.85 -4.66
C SER A 89 16.61 6.21 -5.01
N ALA A 90 17.21 7.14 -4.26
CA ALA A 90 18.63 7.50 -4.41
C ALA A 90 19.58 6.48 -3.71
N LEU A 91 19.06 5.71 -2.78
CA LEU A 91 19.83 4.76 -1.98
C LEU A 91 19.70 3.35 -2.58
N ASP A 92 20.78 2.60 -2.50
CA ASP A 92 20.83 1.21 -3.02
C ASP A 92 20.03 0.27 -2.13
N TYR A 93 18.99 -0.38 -2.69
CA TYR A 93 18.15 -1.35 -2.00
C TYR A 93 18.93 -2.53 -1.39
N HIS A 94 20.08 -2.91 -1.95
CA HIS A 94 20.94 -3.94 -1.37
C HIS A 94 21.48 -3.55 0.01
N LYS A 95 21.73 -2.25 0.25
CA LYS A 95 22.21 -1.79 1.56
C LYS A 95 21.11 -1.90 2.61
N PHE A 96 19.87 -1.58 2.23
CA PHE A 96 18.72 -1.75 3.14
C PHE A 96 18.48 -3.20 3.49
N THR A 97 18.49 -4.09 2.50
CA THR A 97 18.23 -5.51 2.76
C THR A 97 19.28 -6.15 3.66
N LYS A 98 20.52 -5.66 3.67
CA LYS A 98 21.55 -6.13 4.61
C LYS A 98 21.24 -5.81 6.08
N LEU A 99 20.43 -4.81 6.34
CA LEU A 99 20.02 -4.39 7.70
C LEU A 99 18.79 -5.15 8.22
N TRP A 100 18.39 -6.24 7.57
CA TRP A 100 17.22 -7.04 7.92
C TRP A 100 17.16 -7.44 9.39
N PHE A 101 18.31 -7.73 9.99
CA PHE A 101 18.45 -8.14 11.40
C PHE A 101 18.08 -7.03 12.40
N LEU A 102 17.99 -5.77 11.95
CA LEU A 102 17.53 -4.63 12.75
C LEU A 102 16.05 -4.36 12.51
N TYR A 103 15.63 -4.11 11.25
CA TYR A 103 14.29 -3.66 10.96
C TYR A 103 13.24 -4.77 11.06
N ALA A 104 13.58 -6.03 10.78
CA ALA A 104 12.59 -7.09 10.84
C ALA A 104 12.16 -7.43 12.28
N PRO A 105 13.09 -7.63 13.25
CA PRO A 105 12.69 -7.77 14.65
C PRO A 105 12.01 -6.52 15.21
N ALA A 106 12.46 -5.33 14.79
CA ALA A 106 11.82 -4.07 15.21
C ALA A 106 10.37 -3.96 14.71
N ALA A 107 10.10 -4.31 13.45
CA ALA A 107 8.75 -4.33 12.88
C ALA A 107 7.84 -5.34 13.58
N ILE A 108 8.36 -6.56 13.83
CA ILE A 108 7.62 -7.58 14.60
C ILE A 108 7.36 -7.09 16.03
N GLY A 109 8.38 -6.59 16.72
CA GLY A 109 8.25 -6.07 18.08
C GLY A 109 7.22 -4.94 18.16
N LEU A 110 7.28 -3.99 17.22
CA LEU A 110 6.30 -2.89 17.12
C LEU A 110 4.87 -3.43 16.91
N THR A 111 4.72 -4.44 16.06
CA THR A 111 3.42 -5.08 15.82
C THR A 111 2.93 -5.83 17.06
N LEU A 112 3.81 -6.46 17.83
CA LEU A 112 3.45 -7.14 19.07
C LEU A 112 3.05 -6.16 20.21
N LEU A 113 3.46 -4.88 20.14
CA LEU A 113 3.02 -3.88 21.10
C LEU A 113 1.51 -3.63 21.06
N THR A 114 0.82 -3.93 19.98
CA THR A 114 -0.64 -3.83 19.90
C THR A 114 -1.36 -4.80 20.84
N PHE A 115 -0.70 -5.86 21.31
CA PHE A 115 -1.26 -6.77 22.32
C PHE A 115 -1.08 -6.26 23.76
N THR A 116 -0.48 -5.09 23.95
CA THR A 116 -0.26 -4.45 25.25
C THR A 116 -1.29 -3.35 25.53
N SER A 117 -1.14 -2.65 26.64
CA SER A 117 -1.95 -1.49 27.01
C SER A 117 -1.79 -0.27 26.09
N LEU A 118 -0.82 -0.28 25.16
CA LEU A 118 -0.59 0.77 24.15
C LEU A 118 -1.54 0.65 22.95
N ALA A 119 -2.30 -0.43 22.83
CA ALA A 119 -3.27 -0.60 21.76
C ALA A 119 -4.39 0.45 21.87
N TYR A 120 -4.70 1.08 20.74
CA TYR A 120 -5.92 1.86 20.60
C TYR A 120 -7.12 0.91 20.60
N ARG A 121 -8.02 1.13 21.53
CA ARG A 121 -9.28 0.38 21.63
C ARG A 121 -10.42 1.38 21.52
N PRO A 122 -11.10 1.46 20.38
CA PRO A 122 -12.26 2.30 20.24
C PRO A 122 -13.36 1.84 21.22
N VAL A 123 -14.12 2.80 21.76
CA VAL A 123 -15.15 2.55 22.80
C VAL A 123 -16.28 1.66 22.27
N ASP A 124 -16.44 1.56 20.97
CA ASP A 124 -17.58 0.92 20.30
C ASP A 124 -17.38 -0.57 19.95
N GLY A 125 -16.50 -1.28 20.65
CA GLY A 125 -16.46 -2.75 20.59
C GLY A 125 -15.88 -3.34 19.29
N ALA A 126 -15.01 -2.63 18.62
CA ALA A 126 -14.18 -3.24 17.57
C ALA A 126 -13.26 -4.29 18.19
N ASP A 127 -13.35 -5.53 17.70
CA ASP A 127 -12.56 -6.66 18.23
C ASP A 127 -11.09 -6.61 17.77
N ASP A 128 -10.74 -5.70 16.83
CA ASP A 128 -9.40 -5.56 16.28
C ASP A 128 -8.50 -4.71 17.19
N VAL A 129 -7.31 -5.22 17.45
CA VAL A 129 -6.25 -4.53 18.22
C VAL A 129 -5.06 -4.20 17.30
N ALA A 130 -5.34 -3.63 16.13
CA ALA A 130 -4.34 -3.41 15.07
C ALA A 130 -3.63 -2.05 15.16
N TRP A 131 -4.10 -1.13 16.00
CA TRP A 131 -3.65 0.26 16.06
C TRP A 131 -2.99 0.61 17.38
N ILE A 132 -2.02 1.53 17.33
CA ILE A 132 -1.40 2.16 18.52
C ILE A 132 -1.81 3.63 18.55
N ASP A 133 -2.23 4.11 19.72
CA ASP A 133 -2.52 5.52 19.94
C ASP A 133 -1.22 6.28 20.26
N LEU A 134 -0.88 7.25 19.43
CA LEU A 134 0.25 8.16 19.64
C LEU A 134 -0.17 9.47 20.30
N GLY A 135 -1.45 9.61 20.71
CA GLY A 135 -2.01 10.79 21.33
C GLY A 135 -2.46 11.87 20.35
N PHE A 136 -1.77 12.08 19.25
CA PHE A 136 -2.10 13.03 18.18
C PHE A 136 -2.59 12.34 16.88
N THR A 137 -2.35 11.06 16.73
CA THR A 137 -2.79 10.23 15.61
C THR A 137 -2.70 8.76 15.99
N THR A 138 -3.44 7.91 15.30
CA THR A 138 -3.30 6.46 15.38
C THR A 138 -2.29 5.97 14.35
N PHE A 139 -1.54 4.94 14.71
CA PHE A 139 -0.52 4.31 13.88
C PHE A 139 -0.77 2.81 13.79
N GLN A 140 -0.73 2.25 12.58
CA GLN A 140 -0.89 0.83 12.34
C GLN A 140 0.50 0.17 12.12
N PRO A 141 1.03 -0.60 13.09
CA PRO A 141 2.34 -1.21 13.00
C PRO A 141 2.50 -2.22 11.86
N SER A 142 1.42 -2.89 11.47
CA SER A 142 1.40 -3.82 10.34
C SER A 142 1.78 -3.16 9.00
N GLU A 143 1.65 -1.82 8.88
CA GLU A 143 2.14 -1.08 7.71
C GLU A 143 3.67 -1.17 7.57
N VAL A 144 4.40 -1.04 8.68
CA VAL A 144 5.86 -1.24 8.70
C VAL A 144 6.22 -2.71 8.52
N LEU A 145 5.42 -3.60 9.11
CA LEU A 145 5.64 -5.04 8.98
C LEU A 145 5.49 -5.52 7.52
N LYS A 146 4.57 -4.94 6.72
CA LYS A 146 4.45 -5.22 5.28
C LYS A 146 5.74 -4.90 4.53
N ILE A 147 6.33 -3.72 4.78
CA ILE A 147 7.60 -3.32 4.17
C ILE A 147 8.73 -4.28 4.57
N ALA A 148 8.84 -4.57 5.86
CA ALA A 148 9.83 -5.50 6.39
C ALA A 148 9.68 -6.90 5.78
N PHE A 149 8.46 -7.39 5.65
CA PHE A 149 8.16 -8.68 5.03
C PHE A 149 8.58 -8.69 3.54
N ILE A 150 8.20 -7.70 2.75
CA ILE A 150 8.58 -7.63 1.33
C ILE A 150 10.11 -7.72 1.18
N MET A 151 10.85 -6.93 1.96
CA MET A 151 12.30 -6.88 1.86
C MET A 151 12.97 -8.17 2.34
N THR A 152 12.53 -8.73 3.47
CA THR A 152 13.14 -9.95 4.04
C THR A 152 12.76 -11.18 3.24
N PHE A 153 11.54 -11.26 2.75
CA PHE A 153 11.10 -12.38 1.93
C PHE A 153 11.72 -12.35 0.54
N ALA A 154 11.87 -11.17 -0.08
CA ALA A 154 12.63 -11.01 -1.31
C ALA A 154 14.10 -11.43 -1.15
N LEU A 155 14.73 -11.05 -0.04
CA LEU A 155 16.09 -11.49 0.29
C LEU A 155 16.16 -13.02 0.49
N HIS A 156 15.18 -13.62 1.16
CA HIS A 156 15.12 -15.07 1.36
C HIS A 156 14.99 -15.79 0.02
N LEU A 157 14.05 -15.38 -0.83
CA LEU A 157 13.85 -15.95 -2.17
C LEU A 157 15.11 -15.81 -3.05
N SER A 158 15.76 -14.64 -3.05
CA SER A 158 16.97 -14.41 -3.85
C SER A 158 18.14 -15.28 -3.39
N LYS A 159 18.24 -15.59 -2.10
CA LYS A 159 19.29 -16.50 -1.55
C LYS A 159 19.01 -17.96 -1.85
N VAL A 160 17.75 -18.37 -1.84
CA VAL A 160 17.34 -19.74 -2.15
C VAL A 160 17.53 -20.04 -3.65
N GLY A 161 17.20 -19.08 -4.53
CA GLY A 161 17.42 -19.16 -5.97
C GLY A 161 16.86 -20.46 -6.57
N GLU A 162 17.66 -21.15 -7.37
CA GLU A 162 17.25 -22.40 -8.06
C GLU A 162 16.87 -23.54 -7.11
N LYS A 163 17.28 -23.47 -5.84
CA LYS A 163 16.97 -24.50 -4.82
C LYS A 163 15.60 -24.31 -4.16
N ILE A 164 14.74 -23.45 -4.71
CA ILE A 164 13.43 -23.13 -4.14
C ILE A 164 12.55 -24.37 -3.94
N ASN A 165 12.67 -25.36 -4.82
CA ASN A 165 11.90 -26.60 -4.79
C ASN A 165 12.48 -27.70 -3.87
N ASN A 166 13.50 -27.41 -3.08
CA ASN A 166 13.93 -28.30 -1.99
C ASN A 166 12.91 -28.20 -0.84
N ILE A 167 12.47 -29.35 -0.31
CA ILE A 167 11.43 -29.41 0.74
C ILE A 167 11.78 -28.60 1.98
N GLY A 168 13.06 -28.57 2.39
CA GLY A 168 13.51 -27.76 3.51
C GLY A 168 13.37 -26.26 3.25
N ASN A 169 13.69 -25.81 2.03
CA ASN A 169 13.52 -24.42 1.64
C ASN A 169 12.04 -24.04 1.54
N VAL A 170 11.20 -24.92 0.98
CA VAL A 170 9.75 -24.70 0.92
C VAL A 170 9.18 -24.53 2.34
N ALA A 171 9.56 -25.43 3.26
CA ALA A 171 9.11 -25.33 4.66
C ALA A 171 9.55 -24.00 5.32
N LEU A 172 10.81 -23.59 5.15
CA LEU A 172 11.32 -22.33 5.70
C LEU A 172 10.64 -21.10 5.07
N LEU A 173 10.35 -21.12 3.77
CA LEU A 173 9.61 -20.06 3.10
C LEU A 173 8.17 -19.97 3.62
N CYS A 174 7.50 -21.13 3.81
CA CYS A 174 6.15 -21.17 4.41
C CYS A 174 6.14 -20.63 5.84
N ILE A 175 7.13 -20.97 6.68
CA ILE A 175 7.26 -20.42 8.04
C ILE A 175 7.47 -18.91 7.97
N HIS A 176 8.32 -18.41 7.07
CA HIS A 176 8.57 -16.97 6.90
C HIS A 176 7.30 -16.20 6.52
N GLY A 177 6.47 -16.75 5.62
CA GLY A 177 5.18 -16.15 5.25
C GLY A 177 4.12 -16.27 6.34
N ALA A 178 4.12 -17.39 7.07
CA ALA A 178 3.13 -17.64 8.12
C ALA A 178 3.31 -16.72 9.35
N VAL A 179 4.54 -16.40 9.75
CA VAL A 179 4.81 -15.61 10.96
C VAL A 179 4.08 -14.26 10.95
N PRO A 180 4.30 -13.36 9.97
CA PRO A 180 3.61 -12.07 9.97
C PRO A 180 2.09 -12.23 9.78
N THR A 181 1.66 -13.17 8.94
CA THR A 181 0.23 -13.44 8.70
C THR A 181 -0.47 -13.86 10.00
N LEU A 182 0.09 -14.80 10.75
CA LEU A 182 -0.50 -15.28 12.01
C LEU A 182 -0.51 -14.22 13.11
N ILE A 183 0.51 -13.34 13.17
CA ILE A 183 0.51 -12.22 14.12
C ILE A 183 -0.69 -11.31 13.83
N VAL A 184 -0.91 -10.97 12.56
CA VAL A 184 -1.99 -10.07 12.14
C VAL A 184 -3.37 -10.73 12.29
N VAL A 185 -3.51 -12.02 11.99
CA VAL A 185 -4.74 -12.78 12.29
C VAL A 185 -5.09 -12.69 13.78
N LYS A 186 -4.10 -12.82 14.66
CA LYS A 186 -4.33 -12.68 16.13
C LYS A 186 -4.71 -11.26 16.56
N GLN A 187 -4.41 -10.24 15.76
CA GLN A 187 -4.86 -8.87 16.01
C GLN A 187 -6.34 -8.66 15.62
N GLY A 188 -6.96 -9.62 14.93
CA GLY A 188 -8.32 -9.50 14.39
C GLY A 188 -8.38 -8.70 13.07
N ASP A 189 -7.24 -8.35 12.46
CA ASP A 189 -7.17 -7.63 11.19
C ASP A 189 -7.15 -8.61 10.01
N ASP A 190 -8.33 -9.14 9.68
CA ASP A 190 -8.51 -10.12 8.60
C ASP A 190 -8.08 -9.57 7.23
N GLY A 191 -8.31 -8.27 6.99
CA GLY A 191 -7.96 -7.61 5.75
C GLY A 191 -6.45 -7.59 5.52
N THR A 192 -5.71 -7.11 6.50
CA THR A 192 -4.24 -7.08 6.44
C THR A 192 -3.64 -8.49 6.43
N ALA A 193 -4.23 -9.46 7.14
CA ALA A 193 -3.78 -10.86 7.07
C ALA A 193 -3.90 -11.43 5.66
N LEU A 194 -5.01 -11.15 4.97
CA LEU A 194 -5.22 -11.56 3.57
C LEU A 194 -4.20 -10.89 2.62
N ILE A 195 -3.81 -9.65 2.91
CA ILE A 195 -2.76 -8.96 2.14
C ILE A 195 -1.41 -9.67 2.33
N PHE A 196 -1.00 -10.00 3.56
CA PHE A 196 0.24 -10.75 3.81
C PHE A 196 0.25 -12.10 3.10
N PHE A 197 -0.85 -12.85 3.20
CA PHE A 197 -1.00 -14.14 2.54
C PHE A 197 -0.90 -14.01 1.02
N SER A 198 -1.55 -13.00 0.44
CA SER A 198 -1.50 -12.74 -1.01
C SER A 198 -0.10 -12.33 -1.47
N MET A 199 0.61 -11.49 -0.70
CA MET A 199 2.01 -11.13 -0.98
C MET A 199 2.89 -12.38 -0.97
N PHE A 200 2.74 -13.25 0.04
CA PHE A 200 3.46 -14.53 0.11
C PHE A 200 3.20 -15.38 -1.13
N LEU A 201 1.94 -15.60 -1.51
CA LEU A 201 1.58 -16.42 -2.66
C LEU A 201 2.14 -15.85 -3.96
N CYS A 202 1.97 -14.55 -4.21
CA CYS A 202 2.47 -13.93 -5.44
C CYS A 202 4.00 -13.99 -5.53
N MET A 203 4.71 -13.74 -4.43
CA MET A 203 6.16 -13.75 -4.42
C MET A 203 6.73 -15.15 -4.60
N ILE A 204 6.18 -16.17 -3.93
CA ILE A 204 6.65 -17.55 -4.06
C ILE A 204 6.32 -18.14 -5.44
N PHE A 205 5.17 -17.76 -6.01
CA PHE A 205 4.79 -18.14 -7.37
C PHE A 205 5.74 -17.53 -8.41
N ALA A 206 6.05 -16.25 -8.27
CA ALA A 206 6.99 -15.55 -9.15
C ALA A 206 8.44 -16.05 -9.02
N ALA A 207 8.78 -16.67 -7.90
CA ALA A 207 10.07 -17.31 -7.68
C ALA A 207 10.18 -18.72 -8.30
N GLY A 208 9.07 -19.27 -8.83
CA GLY A 208 9.09 -20.54 -9.57
C GLY A 208 8.89 -21.78 -8.69
N ILE A 209 8.03 -21.67 -7.66
CA ILE A 209 7.62 -22.85 -6.87
C ILE A 209 6.99 -23.91 -7.78
N SER A 210 7.35 -25.19 -7.59
CA SER A 210 6.86 -26.28 -8.39
C SER A 210 5.37 -26.57 -8.14
N TRP A 211 4.65 -26.93 -9.20
CA TRP A 211 3.25 -27.39 -9.13
C TRP A 211 3.06 -28.58 -8.19
N LYS A 212 4.12 -29.35 -7.88
CA LYS A 212 4.08 -30.44 -6.89
C LYS A 212 3.66 -29.97 -5.50
N TYR A 213 3.92 -28.71 -5.15
CA TYR A 213 3.54 -28.10 -3.86
C TYR A 213 2.23 -27.35 -3.98
N ILE A 214 1.97 -26.71 -5.13
CA ILE A 214 0.74 -25.93 -5.35
C ILE A 214 -0.49 -26.84 -5.45
N LEU A 215 -0.40 -27.90 -6.24
CA LEU A 215 -1.55 -28.77 -6.53
C LEU A 215 -2.13 -29.42 -5.25
N PRO A 216 -1.36 -29.98 -4.33
CA PRO A 216 -1.91 -30.49 -3.07
C PRO A 216 -2.60 -29.40 -2.23
N CYS A 217 -2.08 -28.16 -2.22
CA CYS A 217 -2.72 -27.05 -1.52
C CYS A 217 -4.07 -26.67 -2.16
N VAL A 218 -4.14 -26.64 -3.49
CA VAL A 218 -5.41 -26.38 -4.22
C VAL A 218 -6.43 -27.47 -3.96
N VAL A 219 -6.01 -28.75 -3.96
CA VAL A 219 -6.90 -29.88 -3.67
C VAL A 219 -7.36 -29.88 -2.21
N ALA A 220 -6.51 -29.48 -1.29
CA ALA A 220 -6.85 -29.38 0.14
C ALA A 220 -7.66 -28.11 0.48
N ALA A 221 -7.66 -27.08 -0.39
CA ALA A 221 -8.31 -25.80 -0.13
C ALA A 221 -9.82 -25.93 0.24
N PRO A 222 -10.67 -26.74 -0.43
CA PRO A 222 -12.06 -26.90 -0.04
C PRO A 222 -12.23 -27.42 1.40
N ILE A 223 -11.39 -28.38 1.80
CA ILE A 223 -11.40 -28.93 3.16
C ILE A 223 -10.92 -27.85 4.16
N ALA A 224 -9.87 -27.13 3.81
CA ALA A 224 -9.37 -26.02 4.64
C ALA A 224 -10.42 -24.91 4.81
N ILE A 225 -11.11 -24.53 3.73
CA ILE A 225 -12.21 -23.55 3.77
C ILE A 225 -13.35 -24.06 4.65
N TRP A 226 -13.73 -25.32 4.54
CA TRP A 226 -14.78 -25.90 5.38
C TRP A 226 -14.39 -25.87 6.86
N VAL A 227 -13.16 -26.28 7.21
CA VAL A 227 -12.65 -26.24 8.59
C VAL A 227 -12.59 -24.82 9.12
N LEU A 228 -12.10 -23.87 8.32
CA LEU A 228 -12.06 -22.44 8.68
C LEU A 228 -13.47 -21.94 8.97
N TRP A 229 -14.43 -22.24 8.08
CA TRP A 229 -15.82 -21.81 8.22
C TRP A 229 -16.48 -22.40 9.47
N ASP A 230 -16.37 -23.70 9.69
CA ASP A 230 -17.09 -24.39 10.75
C ASP A 230 -16.45 -24.19 12.14
N LYS A 231 -15.12 -24.25 12.23
CA LYS A 231 -14.39 -24.34 13.49
C LYS A 231 -13.67 -23.05 13.94
N ILE A 232 -13.33 -22.18 12.99
CA ILE A 232 -12.40 -21.07 13.29
C ILE A 232 -13.10 -19.70 13.17
N MET A 233 -13.90 -19.50 12.11
CA MET A 233 -14.55 -18.21 11.85
C MET A 233 -15.57 -17.86 12.93
N LEU A 234 -15.49 -16.63 13.44
CA LEU A 234 -16.43 -16.06 14.37
C LEU A 234 -17.80 -15.78 13.72
N PRO A 235 -18.91 -15.75 14.49
CA PRO A 235 -20.23 -15.51 13.91
C PRO A 235 -20.33 -14.25 13.06
N HIS A 236 -19.78 -13.13 13.54
CA HIS A 236 -19.79 -11.86 12.79
C HIS A 236 -19.00 -11.92 11.48
N GLN A 237 -17.89 -12.70 11.42
CA GLN A 237 -17.14 -12.91 10.20
C GLN A 237 -17.94 -13.72 9.17
N LYS A 238 -18.66 -14.77 9.62
CA LYS A 238 -19.57 -15.54 8.76
C LYS A 238 -20.68 -14.67 8.19
N LEU A 239 -21.29 -13.82 9.01
CA LEU A 239 -22.35 -12.90 8.58
C LEU A 239 -21.87 -11.92 7.49
N ARG A 240 -20.61 -11.44 7.55
CA ARG A 240 -20.02 -10.61 6.50
C ARG A 240 -19.95 -11.31 5.13
N PHE A 241 -19.81 -12.62 5.10
CA PHE A 241 -19.87 -13.39 3.85
C PHE A 241 -21.31 -13.72 3.44
N LEU A 242 -22.16 -14.11 4.38
CA LEU A 242 -23.54 -14.50 4.10
C LEU A 242 -24.38 -13.34 3.56
N VAL A 243 -24.13 -12.12 4.04
CA VAL A 243 -24.84 -10.92 3.57
C VAL A 243 -24.68 -10.66 2.06
N LEU A 244 -23.62 -11.17 1.43
CA LEU A 244 -23.43 -11.03 -0.02
C LEU A 244 -24.46 -11.81 -0.85
N PHE A 245 -25.07 -12.82 -0.25
CA PHE A 245 -26.04 -13.72 -0.90
C PHE A 245 -27.48 -13.43 -0.46
N GLU A 246 -27.66 -12.45 0.45
CA GLU A 246 -28.99 -12.03 0.91
C GLU A 246 -29.62 -11.05 -0.07
N GLU A 247 -30.83 -11.33 -0.53
CA GLU A 247 -31.52 -10.50 -1.53
C GLU A 247 -31.95 -9.14 -0.95
N GLU A 248 -32.46 -9.15 0.30
CA GLU A 248 -32.93 -7.94 0.99
C GLU A 248 -32.25 -7.77 2.34
N PRO A 249 -30.91 -7.52 2.36
CA PRO A 249 -30.15 -7.50 3.60
C PRO A 249 -30.57 -6.41 4.57
N MET A 250 -31.13 -5.28 4.08
CA MET A 250 -31.62 -4.19 4.91
C MET A 250 -32.96 -4.48 5.59
N SER A 251 -33.73 -5.41 5.06
CA SER A 251 -35.02 -5.86 5.63
C SER A 251 -34.82 -6.94 6.71
N ASN A 252 -33.67 -7.58 6.74
CA ASN A 252 -33.34 -8.62 7.70
C ASN A 252 -32.51 -8.04 8.87
N PRO A 253 -33.04 -8.02 10.12
CA PRO A 253 -32.35 -7.42 11.27
C PRO A 253 -30.96 -8.00 11.57
N GLU A 254 -30.73 -9.27 11.20
CA GLU A 254 -29.44 -9.93 11.40
C GLU A 254 -28.35 -9.38 10.46
N PHE A 255 -28.72 -8.99 9.26
CA PHE A 255 -27.79 -8.49 8.24
C PHE A 255 -27.76 -6.95 8.11
N ALA A 256 -28.82 -6.27 8.54
CA ALA A 256 -28.99 -4.83 8.31
C ALA A 256 -27.78 -4.00 8.76
N ALA A 257 -27.26 -4.24 9.96
CA ALA A 257 -26.12 -3.52 10.49
C ALA A 257 -24.82 -3.76 9.67
N ILE A 258 -24.61 -4.98 9.21
CA ILE A 258 -23.42 -5.39 8.43
C ILE A 258 -23.53 -4.90 6.99
N ALA A 259 -24.74 -4.95 6.42
CA ALA A 259 -25.04 -4.51 5.06
C ALA A 259 -25.04 -2.98 4.90
N TYR A 260 -25.29 -2.25 5.98
CA TYR A 260 -25.58 -0.81 5.98
C TYR A 260 -24.59 0.00 5.14
N GLN A 261 -23.31 -0.15 5.41
CA GLN A 261 -22.26 0.60 4.74
C GLN A 261 -22.16 0.28 3.24
N GLN A 262 -22.27 -1.02 2.91
CA GLN A 262 -22.19 -1.49 1.51
C GLN A 262 -23.46 -1.11 0.72
N TYR A 263 -24.64 -1.16 1.34
CA TYR A 263 -25.89 -0.76 0.74
C TYR A 263 -25.88 0.73 0.36
N TRP A 264 -25.57 1.60 1.31
CA TRP A 264 -25.46 3.04 1.06
C TRP A 264 -24.31 3.38 0.12
N GLY A 265 -23.20 2.62 0.18
CA GLY A 265 -22.10 2.74 -0.76
C GLY A 265 -22.53 2.50 -2.21
N LYS A 266 -23.31 1.46 -2.48
CA LYS A 266 -23.87 1.17 -3.82
C LYS A 266 -24.81 2.27 -4.30
N LEU A 267 -25.71 2.74 -3.44
CA LEU A 267 -26.60 3.85 -3.75
C LEU A 267 -25.82 5.13 -4.07
N ALA A 268 -24.82 5.44 -3.27
CA ALA A 268 -23.94 6.57 -3.47
C ALA A 268 -23.24 6.49 -4.83
N LEU A 269 -22.62 5.35 -5.13
CA LEU A 269 -21.92 5.12 -6.39
C LEU A 269 -22.87 5.29 -7.59
N GLY A 270 -24.08 4.69 -7.54
CA GLY A 270 -25.09 4.80 -8.59
C GLY A 270 -25.66 6.21 -8.78
N SER A 271 -25.71 7.00 -7.70
CA SER A 271 -26.24 8.37 -7.72
C SER A 271 -25.45 9.33 -8.61
N GLY A 272 -24.18 9.03 -8.89
CA GLY A 272 -23.31 9.84 -9.74
C GLY A 272 -23.52 9.62 -11.25
N GLN A 273 -24.22 8.57 -11.66
CA GLN A 273 -24.46 8.23 -13.07
C GLN A 273 -23.17 8.25 -13.92
N LEU A 274 -23.20 8.84 -15.14
CA LEU A 274 -22.05 8.86 -16.05
C LEU A 274 -21.02 9.95 -15.69
N PHE A 275 -21.45 11.16 -15.36
CA PHE A 275 -20.58 12.35 -15.23
C PHE A 275 -20.42 12.84 -13.79
N GLY A 276 -21.19 12.31 -12.86
CA GLY A 276 -21.17 12.72 -11.45
C GLY A 276 -21.99 13.99 -11.18
N LYS A 277 -22.10 14.32 -9.89
CA LYS A 277 -22.80 15.50 -9.38
C LYS A 277 -21.89 16.74 -9.30
N GLY A 278 -20.56 16.53 -9.45
CA GLY A 278 -19.53 17.55 -9.20
C GLY A 278 -18.93 17.45 -7.80
N LEU A 279 -17.87 18.24 -7.54
CA LEU A 279 -17.11 18.23 -6.27
C LEU A 279 -17.85 18.96 -5.12
N PHE A 280 -18.76 19.86 -5.45
CA PHE A 280 -19.42 20.75 -4.50
C PHE A 280 -20.91 20.82 -4.79
N ALA A 281 -21.54 19.66 -4.99
CA ALA A 281 -22.99 19.56 -5.16
C ALA A 281 -23.69 19.84 -3.82
N GLU A 282 -24.95 20.23 -3.90
CA GLU A 282 -25.76 20.55 -2.72
C GLU A 282 -26.13 19.30 -1.90
N GLU A 283 -26.25 18.13 -2.57
CA GLU A 283 -26.65 16.89 -1.93
C GLU A 283 -25.78 15.70 -2.35
N TYR A 284 -25.29 14.98 -1.34
CA TYR A 284 -24.61 13.70 -1.47
C TYR A 284 -25.31 12.62 -0.63
N VAL A 285 -25.24 11.39 -1.11
CA VAL A 285 -25.62 10.23 -0.29
C VAL A 285 -24.56 10.02 0.76
N SER A 286 -24.94 10.08 2.03
CA SER A 286 -24.02 9.85 3.15
C SER A 286 -23.68 8.36 3.26
N VAL A 287 -22.39 8.05 3.30
CA VAL A 287 -21.86 6.70 3.49
C VAL A 287 -20.96 6.74 4.72
N PRO A 288 -21.13 5.85 5.70
CA PRO A 288 -20.23 5.77 6.84
C PRO A 288 -18.79 5.50 6.38
N GLU A 289 -17.82 6.12 7.06
CA GLU A 289 -16.39 5.95 6.78
C GLU A 289 -16.00 6.21 5.32
N VAL A 290 -16.73 7.10 4.65
CA VAL A 290 -16.52 7.43 3.23
C VAL A 290 -15.10 7.91 2.94
N GLN A 291 -14.43 8.55 3.88
CA GLN A 291 -13.06 9.02 3.75
C GLN A 291 -12.02 7.89 3.80
N ASN A 292 -12.34 6.76 4.43
CA ASN A 292 -11.46 5.62 4.64
C ASN A 292 -11.60 4.60 3.49
N ASP A 293 -12.30 3.53 3.72
CA ASP A 293 -12.39 2.38 2.83
C ASP A 293 -13.49 2.49 1.77
N PHE A 294 -14.44 3.44 1.91
CA PHE A 294 -15.49 3.72 0.92
C PHE A 294 -15.25 4.97 0.06
N ILE A 295 -14.04 5.50 0.02
CA ILE A 295 -13.71 6.72 -0.76
C ILE A 295 -14.08 6.60 -2.25
N PHE A 296 -14.00 5.40 -2.83
CA PHE A 296 -14.35 5.14 -4.21
C PHE A 296 -15.83 5.48 -4.51
N THR A 297 -16.73 5.32 -3.54
CA THR A 297 -18.15 5.70 -3.68
C THR A 297 -18.30 7.21 -3.83
N TYR A 298 -17.51 7.97 -3.09
CA TYR A 298 -17.51 9.42 -3.18
C TYR A 298 -16.95 9.93 -4.51
N VAL A 299 -15.88 9.28 -5.01
CA VAL A 299 -15.38 9.54 -6.37
C VAL A 299 -16.49 9.30 -7.40
N GLY A 300 -17.25 8.22 -7.25
CA GLY A 300 -18.39 7.92 -8.11
C GLY A 300 -19.49 8.98 -8.03
N GLN A 301 -19.81 9.48 -6.85
CA GLN A 301 -20.79 10.59 -6.70
C GLN A 301 -20.29 11.88 -7.37
N CYS A 302 -19.01 12.23 -7.19
CA CYS A 302 -18.45 13.49 -7.70
C CYS A 302 -18.23 13.48 -9.21
N PHE A 303 -17.72 12.37 -9.78
CA PHE A 303 -17.24 12.29 -11.16
C PHE A 303 -17.93 11.21 -12.00
N GLY A 304 -18.88 10.50 -11.42
CA GLY A 304 -19.65 9.45 -12.08
C GLY A 304 -18.82 8.26 -12.51
N PHE A 305 -19.37 7.48 -13.41
CA PHE A 305 -18.73 6.29 -13.97
C PHE A 305 -17.39 6.59 -14.65
N ILE A 306 -17.30 7.72 -15.36
CA ILE A 306 -16.06 8.15 -16.05
C ILE A 306 -14.94 8.40 -15.04
N GLY A 307 -15.22 9.08 -13.92
CA GLY A 307 -14.24 9.30 -12.85
C GLY A 307 -13.78 8.01 -12.20
N CYS A 308 -14.70 7.08 -11.97
CA CYS A 308 -14.38 5.74 -11.45
C CYS A 308 -13.43 4.98 -12.38
N ILE A 309 -13.72 4.93 -13.68
CA ILE A 309 -12.85 4.27 -14.67
C ILE A 309 -11.48 4.95 -14.74
N ALA A 310 -11.43 6.28 -14.73
CA ALA A 310 -10.17 7.02 -14.76
C ALA A 310 -9.29 6.71 -13.53
N LEU A 311 -9.89 6.63 -12.33
CA LEU A 311 -9.18 6.27 -11.11
C LEU A 311 -8.67 4.83 -11.15
N VAL A 312 -9.52 3.87 -11.56
CA VAL A 312 -9.13 2.46 -11.71
C VAL A 312 -8.00 2.32 -12.73
N ALA A 313 -8.08 3.02 -13.87
CA ALA A 313 -7.03 3.03 -14.88
C ALA A 313 -5.71 3.60 -14.34
N ALA A 314 -5.75 4.67 -13.53
CA ALA A 314 -4.57 5.25 -12.90
C ALA A 314 -3.91 4.28 -11.90
N LEU A 315 -4.69 3.60 -11.05
CA LEU A 315 -4.20 2.60 -10.12
C LEU A 315 -3.64 1.37 -10.85
N ALA A 316 -4.34 0.89 -11.88
CA ALA A 316 -3.87 -0.20 -12.74
C ALA A 316 -2.55 0.17 -13.45
N PHE A 317 -2.42 1.42 -13.94
CA PHE A 317 -1.19 1.91 -14.53
C PHE A 317 -0.03 1.88 -13.53
N ILE A 318 -0.23 2.30 -12.28
CA ILE A 318 0.79 2.24 -11.23
C ILE A 318 1.20 0.78 -11.00
N CYS A 319 0.25 -0.14 -10.82
CA CYS A 319 0.50 -1.56 -10.62
C CYS A 319 1.29 -2.17 -11.80
N LEU A 320 0.86 -1.91 -13.03
CA LEU A 320 1.54 -2.39 -14.23
C LEU A 320 2.96 -1.83 -14.35
N LYS A 321 3.16 -0.56 -13.99
CA LYS A 321 4.48 0.06 -14.02
C LYS A 321 5.43 -0.57 -13.01
N ILE A 322 4.95 -0.91 -11.79
CA ILE A 322 5.74 -1.66 -10.80
C ILE A 322 6.11 -3.05 -11.35
N LEU A 323 5.17 -3.73 -12.00
CA LEU A 323 5.42 -5.04 -12.62
C LEU A 323 6.43 -4.95 -13.77
N VAL A 324 6.38 -3.91 -14.59
CA VAL A 324 7.41 -3.64 -15.61
C VAL A 324 8.78 -3.44 -14.95
N ASN A 325 8.85 -2.69 -13.84
CA ASN A 325 10.09 -2.47 -13.12
C ASN A 325 10.67 -3.78 -12.55
N SER A 326 9.84 -4.76 -12.18
CA SER A 326 10.31 -6.08 -11.77
C SER A 326 11.08 -6.83 -12.87
N ARG A 327 10.70 -6.62 -14.14
CA ARG A 327 11.34 -7.27 -15.30
C ARG A 327 12.68 -6.65 -15.68
N ILE A 328 12.86 -5.35 -15.38
CA ILE A 328 14.10 -4.63 -15.68
C ILE A 328 15.04 -4.53 -14.48
N ALA A 329 14.65 -5.07 -13.33
CA ALA A 329 15.49 -5.15 -12.15
C ALA A 329 16.82 -5.85 -12.47
N LYS A 330 17.91 -5.41 -11.84
CA LYS A 330 19.25 -5.91 -12.07
C LYS A 330 19.43 -7.38 -11.66
N ASP A 331 18.73 -7.77 -10.60
CA ASP A 331 18.85 -9.07 -9.95
C ASP A 331 17.50 -9.58 -9.41
N ASP A 332 17.51 -10.82 -8.93
CA ASP A 332 16.33 -11.45 -8.35
C ASP A 332 15.85 -10.76 -7.08
N LEU A 333 16.72 -10.15 -6.29
CA LEU A 333 16.32 -9.38 -5.11
C LEU A 333 15.44 -8.20 -5.49
N GLY A 334 15.89 -7.37 -6.43
CA GLY A 334 15.12 -6.24 -6.93
C GLY A 334 13.82 -6.67 -7.61
N LYS A 335 13.86 -7.76 -8.39
CA LYS A 335 12.67 -8.39 -8.98
C LYS A 335 11.63 -8.74 -7.93
N TYR A 336 12.02 -9.45 -6.86
CA TYR A 336 11.07 -9.88 -5.82
C TYR A 336 10.59 -8.73 -4.95
N ILE A 337 11.39 -7.68 -4.71
CA ILE A 337 10.92 -6.45 -4.06
C ILE A 337 9.78 -5.83 -4.88
N CYS A 338 9.97 -5.64 -6.18
CA CYS A 338 8.93 -5.09 -7.06
C CYS A 338 7.67 -5.97 -7.08
N ILE A 339 7.81 -7.30 -7.12
CA ILE A 339 6.66 -8.23 -7.08
C ILE A 339 5.93 -8.15 -5.75
N GLY A 340 6.65 -8.03 -4.63
CA GLY A 340 6.05 -7.88 -3.31
C GLY A 340 5.23 -6.59 -3.21
N VAL A 341 5.77 -5.46 -3.69
CA VAL A 341 5.05 -4.17 -3.72
C VAL A 341 3.87 -4.23 -4.69
N PHE A 342 4.05 -4.82 -5.88
CA PHE A 342 2.95 -5.02 -6.83
C PHE A 342 1.81 -5.82 -6.21
N SER A 343 2.10 -6.97 -5.58
CA SER A 343 1.07 -7.83 -5.00
C SER A 343 0.36 -7.13 -3.84
N MET A 344 1.08 -6.40 -2.98
CA MET A 344 0.49 -5.61 -1.92
C MET A 344 -0.51 -4.58 -2.50
N MET A 345 -0.09 -3.75 -3.45
CA MET A 345 -0.95 -2.73 -4.03
C MET A 345 -2.13 -3.31 -4.81
N PHE A 346 -1.87 -4.34 -5.61
CA PHE A 346 -2.89 -4.98 -6.43
C PHE A 346 -4.00 -5.58 -5.57
N ILE A 347 -3.64 -6.32 -4.51
CA ILE A 347 -4.64 -6.93 -3.63
C ILE A 347 -5.43 -5.88 -2.84
N HIS A 348 -4.79 -4.79 -2.39
CA HIS A 348 -5.51 -3.67 -1.78
C HIS A 348 -6.57 -3.09 -2.73
N CYS A 349 -6.22 -2.88 -4.01
CA CYS A 349 -7.18 -2.39 -5.02
C CYS A 349 -8.32 -3.40 -5.23
N VAL A 350 -8.00 -4.69 -5.39
CA VAL A 350 -9.01 -5.74 -5.64
C VAL A 350 -9.98 -5.87 -4.46
N LEU A 351 -9.45 -5.90 -3.23
CA LEU A 351 -10.28 -6.04 -2.03
C LEU A 351 -11.16 -4.81 -1.81
N ASN A 352 -10.59 -3.60 -1.92
CA ASN A 352 -11.36 -2.37 -1.74
C ASN A 352 -12.45 -2.21 -2.80
N LEU A 353 -12.10 -2.31 -4.08
CA LEU A 353 -13.07 -2.19 -5.16
C LEU A 353 -14.12 -3.31 -5.10
N GLY A 354 -13.71 -4.54 -4.80
CA GLY A 354 -14.63 -5.68 -4.65
C GLY A 354 -15.62 -5.47 -3.51
N MET A 355 -15.17 -4.94 -2.38
CA MET A 355 -15.99 -4.60 -1.23
C MET A 355 -17.00 -3.48 -1.58
N VAL A 356 -16.55 -2.39 -2.18
CA VAL A 356 -17.40 -1.25 -2.56
C VAL A 356 -18.44 -1.63 -3.61
N LEU A 357 -18.07 -2.49 -4.56
CA LEU A 357 -18.98 -3.00 -5.59
C LEU A 357 -19.93 -4.10 -5.05
N GLY A 358 -19.72 -4.58 -3.83
CA GLY A 358 -20.55 -5.62 -3.21
C GLY A 358 -20.31 -7.02 -3.76
N VAL A 359 -19.13 -7.28 -4.30
CA VAL A 359 -18.69 -8.61 -4.77
C VAL A 359 -17.89 -9.34 -3.68
N MET A 360 -17.34 -8.58 -2.73
CA MET A 360 -16.58 -9.08 -1.58
C MET A 360 -17.16 -8.54 -0.26
N PRO A 361 -16.96 -9.25 0.86
CA PRO A 361 -17.39 -8.78 2.16
C PRO A 361 -16.65 -7.49 2.57
N VAL A 362 -17.25 -6.73 3.48
CA VAL A 362 -16.61 -5.54 4.06
C VAL A 362 -15.51 -6.00 5.05
N ILE A 363 -14.26 -5.69 4.72
CA ILE A 363 -13.06 -6.09 5.49
C ILE A 363 -12.16 -4.91 5.85
N GLY A 364 -12.59 -3.66 5.59
CA GLY A 364 -11.88 -2.46 6.03
C GLY A 364 -10.51 -2.22 5.40
N VAL A 365 -10.31 -2.56 4.12
CA VAL A 365 -9.03 -2.37 3.42
C VAL A 365 -9.03 -1.05 2.65
N PRO A 366 -8.09 -0.11 2.92
CA PRO A 366 -8.05 1.17 2.24
C PRO A 366 -7.59 1.07 0.78
N LEU A 367 -8.07 1.99 -0.07
CA LEU A 367 -7.64 2.11 -1.46
C LEU A 367 -6.27 2.84 -1.53
N PRO A 368 -5.22 2.24 -2.11
CA PRO A 368 -3.87 2.80 -2.14
C PRO A 368 -3.83 4.23 -2.67
N PHE A 369 -3.15 5.12 -1.97
CA PHE A 369 -2.96 6.54 -2.29
C PHE A 369 -4.23 7.40 -2.33
N VAL A 370 -5.42 6.81 -2.19
CA VAL A 370 -6.71 7.51 -2.31
C VAL A 370 -7.40 7.67 -0.97
N SER A 371 -7.50 6.59 -0.20
CA SER A 371 -8.12 6.58 1.13
C SER A 371 -7.37 7.47 2.12
N GLN A 372 -8.09 8.01 3.09
CA GLN A 372 -7.49 8.66 4.25
C GLN A 372 -6.62 7.65 5.01
N GLY A 373 -5.39 8.04 5.34
CA GLY A 373 -4.53 7.19 6.15
C GLY A 373 -3.09 7.68 6.16
N GLY A 374 -2.66 8.29 7.27
CA GLY A 374 -1.31 8.81 7.39
C GLY A 374 -0.25 7.71 7.31
N SER A 375 -0.38 6.65 8.11
CA SER A 375 0.54 5.52 8.13
C SER A 375 0.52 4.70 6.83
N SER A 376 -0.68 4.46 6.28
CA SER A 376 -0.84 3.70 5.03
C SER A 376 -0.24 4.46 3.85
N MET A 377 -0.52 5.77 3.70
CA MET A 377 0.07 6.56 2.64
C MET A 377 1.60 6.61 2.74
N ALA A 378 2.14 6.83 3.94
CA ALA A 378 3.58 6.87 4.16
C ALA A 378 4.24 5.52 3.80
N SER A 379 3.66 4.39 4.23
CA SER A 379 4.17 3.05 3.92
C SER A 379 4.15 2.76 2.42
N MET A 380 3.06 3.15 1.73
CA MET A 380 2.95 3.01 0.27
C MET A 380 4.03 3.83 -0.46
N PHE A 381 4.30 5.07 -0.05
CA PHE A 381 5.38 5.87 -0.64
C PHE A 381 6.77 5.26 -0.38
N VAL A 382 7.01 4.69 0.81
CA VAL A 382 8.25 3.95 1.10
C VAL A 382 8.40 2.76 0.13
N CYS A 383 7.33 2.00 -0.09
CA CYS A 383 7.33 0.90 -1.06
C CYS A 383 7.62 1.38 -2.49
N ILE A 384 7.01 2.49 -2.92
CA ILE A 384 7.32 3.11 -4.22
C ILE A 384 8.79 3.55 -4.28
N GLY A 385 9.33 4.12 -3.21
CA GLY A 385 10.76 4.47 -3.11
C GLY A 385 11.67 3.27 -3.31
N LEU A 386 11.33 2.10 -2.74
CA LEU A 386 12.06 0.85 -2.95
C LEU A 386 11.99 0.38 -4.41
N VAL A 387 10.80 0.42 -5.04
CA VAL A 387 10.65 0.09 -6.48
C VAL A 387 11.47 1.05 -7.34
N MET A 388 11.44 2.35 -7.04
CA MET A 388 12.25 3.34 -7.76
C MET A 388 13.75 3.15 -7.51
N SER A 389 14.17 2.67 -6.34
CA SER A 389 15.54 2.27 -6.06
C SER A 389 15.99 1.11 -6.97
N THR A 390 15.16 0.08 -7.14
CA THR A 390 15.49 -1.02 -8.06
C THR A 390 15.61 -0.54 -9.50
N TYR A 391 14.74 0.37 -9.92
CA TYR A 391 14.79 0.97 -11.25
C TYR A 391 16.05 1.82 -11.47
N SER A 392 16.40 2.70 -10.52
CA SER A 392 17.53 3.62 -10.65
C SER A 392 18.89 2.92 -10.63
N HIS A 393 18.97 1.73 -10.02
CA HIS A 393 20.17 0.90 -9.95
C HIS A 393 20.21 -0.23 -10.98
N SER A 394 19.24 -0.29 -11.92
CA SER A 394 19.23 -1.26 -13.03
C SER A 394 20.19 -0.83 -14.15
N GLU A 395 20.98 -1.77 -14.66
CA GLU A 395 21.90 -1.52 -15.79
C GLU A 395 21.15 -1.39 -17.15
N LYS A 396 19.91 -1.90 -17.23
CA LYS A 396 19.10 -1.95 -18.46
C LYS A 396 18.45 -0.63 -18.84
N ASN A 397 18.56 0.41 -18.03
CA ASN A 397 18.01 1.73 -18.34
C ASN A 397 18.58 2.37 -19.63
N TYR A 398 19.63 1.77 -20.20
CA TYR A 398 20.27 2.26 -21.43
C TYR A 398 19.94 1.47 -22.68
N ARG A 399 19.38 0.24 -22.59
CA ARG A 399 19.24 -0.64 -23.78
C ARG A 399 17.83 -0.79 -24.34
N VAL A 400 16.78 -0.62 -23.57
CA VAL A 400 15.41 -0.87 -24.04
C VAL A 400 14.92 0.13 -25.10
N PHE A 401 15.57 1.30 -25.23
CA PHE A 401 15.25 2.30 -26.25
C PHE A 401 16.27 2.42 -27.39
N TYR A 402 17.39 1.71 -27.36
CA TYR A 402 18.44 1.78 -28.36
C TYR A 402 18.58 0.52 -29.24
N ASP A 403 18.02 -0.62 -28.84
CA ASP A 403 18.06 -1.87 -29.62
C ASP A 403 16.81 -2.06 -30.51
N ALA A 404 15.99 -1.02 -30.69
CA ALA A 404 14.80 -1.01 -31.56
C ALA A 404 15.02 -0.24 -32.86
N ASN A 405 16.30 -0.03 -33.30
CA ASN A 405 16.67 0.49 -34.63
C ASN A 405 17.63 -0.47 -35.29
#